data_6451fc9fe55db248b1c4e77a6e887fd7
#
_entry.id   6451fc9fe55db248b1c4e77a6e887fd7
#
_cell.length_a   1.000
_cell.length_b   1.000
_cell.length_c   1.000
_cell.angle_alpha   90.00
_cell.angle_beta   90.00
_cell.angle_gamma   90.00
#
_symmetry.space_group_name_H-M   'P 1'
#
loop_
_entity.id
_entity.type
_entity.pdbx_description
1 polymer ?
#
loop_
_entity_poly.entity_id
_entity_poly.type
_entity_poly.pdbx_seq_one_letter_code
_entity_poly.pdbx_strand_id
1 'polypeptide(L)'
;MQFSAAFLATILSATTVFAAPAPAGEAVSMMAKGPQWTIQGLNRKCDTADKTCTWNFKINTGAAAATSCTYVVKSAKATPKASRSNGGPSKCGDFTITSGWSGQFGEGNGFTTLSVVSNSKKQIVWPAYTDKQLAGGKTVKPDQAYAPAALP
;
A
#
# COMPACT_ATOMS: atom_id res chain seq x y z
N MET A 1 5.30 89.34 21.41
CA MET A 1 6.13 88.46 20.56
C MET A 1 5.49 87.12 20.64
N GLN A 2 4.74 86.77 19.62
CA GLN A 2 3.98 85.49 19.57
C GLN A 2 4.72 84.55 18.62
N PHE A 3 5.11 83.38 19.13
CA PHE A 3 5.64 82.28 18.30
C PHE A 3 4.53 81.25 18.16
N SER A 4 3.99 81.16 16.95
CA SER A 4 3.10 80.07 16.56
C SER A 4 3.92 78.86 16.16
N ALA A 5 3.78 77.75 16.89
CA ALA A 5 4.33 76.47 16.51
C ALA A 5 3.25 75.69 15.76
N ALA A 6 3.46 75.49 14.47
CA ALA A 6 2.63 74.60 13.65
C ALA A 6 3.06 73.19 13.86
N PHE A 7 2.18 72.32 14.39
CA PHE A 7 2.39 70.88 14.47
C PHE A 7 1.97 70.25 13.13
N LEU A 8 2.94 69.73 12.38
CA LEU A 8 2.72 68.82 11.24
C LEU A 8 2.45 67.46 11.79
N ALA A 9 1.21 66.98 11.70
CA ALA A 9 0.87 65.61 11.96
C ALA A 9 1.14 64.75 10.69
N THR A 10 2.21 63.98 10.70
CA THR A 10 2.47 62.96 9.67
C THR A 10 1.64 61.74 9.97
N ILE A 11 0.64 61.47 9.14
CA ILE A 11 -0.16 60.24 9.20
C ILE A 11 0.65 59.14 8.55
N LEU A 12 1.20 58.17 9.35
CA LEU A 12 1.75 56.93 8.86
C LEU A 12 0.60 56.03 8.46
N SER A 13 0.38 55.89 7.15
CA SER A 13 -0.53 54.89 6.60
C SER A 13 0.16 53.52 6.69
N ALA A 14 -0.23 52.68 7.66
CA ALA A 14 0.16 51.29 7.72
C ALA A 14 -0.60 50.53 6.63
N THR A 15 0.06 50.21 5.51
CA THR A 15 -0.46 49.29 4.52
C THR A 15 -0.30 47.88 5.07
N THR A 16 -1.39 47.27 5.55
CA THR A 16 -1.45 45.86 5.86
C THR A 16 -1.40 45.09 4.54
N VAL A 17 -0.24 44.53 4.23
CA VAL A 17 -0.11 43.55 3.15
C VAL A 17 -0.76 42.25 3.63
N PHE A 18 -1.99 41.99 3.16
CA PHE A 18 -2.58 40.68 3.29
C PHE A 18 -1.75 39.71 2.41
N ALA A 19 -0.88 38.92 3.03
CA ALA A 19 -0.31 37.78 2.37
C ALA A 19 -1.45 36.80 2.05
N ALA A 20 -1.86 36.72 0.80
CA ALA A 20 -2.75 35.65 0.34
C ALA A 20 -2.08 34.30 0.68
N PRO A 21 -2.81 33.36 1.28
CA PRO A 21 -2.25 32.03 1.45
C PRO A 21 -1.85 31.48 0.06
N ALA A 22 -0.58 31.10 -0.07
CA ALA A 22 -0.11 30.40 -1.27
C ALA A 22 -1.05 29.21 -1.50
N PRO A 23 -1.49 28.94 -2.75
CA PRO A 23 -2.26 27.75 -3.03
C PRO A 23 -1.48 26.56 -2.47
N ALA A 24 -2.12 25.76 -1.61
CA ALA A 24 -1.55 24.53 -1.12
C ALA A 24 -1.11 23.74 -2.36
N GLY A 25 0.21 23.61 -2.54
CA GLY A 25 0.74 22.81 -3.65
C GLY A 25 0.03 21.49 -3.63
N GLU A 26 -0.60 21.12 -4.73
CA GLU A 26 -1.20 19.80 -4.88
C GLU A 26 -0.13 18.80 -4.44
N ALA A 27 -0.45 17.96 -3.46
CA ALA A 27 0.41 16.89 -3.04
C ALA A 27 0.68 16.06 -4.29
N VAL A 28 1.86 16.24 -4.89
CA VAL A 28 2.27 15.47 -6.05
C VAL A 28 2.35 14.03 -5.55
N SER A 29 1.29 13.27 -5.83
CA SER A 29 1.32 11.84 -5.57
C SER A 29 2.49 11.28 -6.36
N MET A 30 3.49 10.75 -5.66
CA MET A 30 4.62 10.01 -6.25
C MET A 30 4.15 8.66 -6.83
N MET A 31 2.86 8.53 -7.07
CA MET A 31 2.28 7.37 -7.73
C MET A 31 2.71 7.38 -9.19
N ALA A 32 3.42 6.34 -9.59
CA ALA A 32 3.85 6.14 -10.96
C ALA A 32 2.67 6.38 -11.92
N LYS A 33 2.87 7.20 -12.95
CA LYS A 33 1.90 7.48 -14.03
C LYS A 33 1.73 6.23 -14.90
N GLY A 34 1.10 5.19 -14.38
CA GLY A 34 0.82 3.95 -15.11
C GLY A 34 -0.42 3.27 -14.58
N PRO A 35 -0.99 2.31 -15.33
CA PRO A 35 -2.13 1.55 -14.87
C PRO A 35 -1.76 0.82 -13.57
N GLN A 36 -2.52 1.07 -12.51
CA GLN A 36 -2.34 0.37 -11.25
C GLN A 36 -2.78 -1.10 -11.38
N TRP A 37 -2.09 -1.97 -10.67
CA TRP A 37 -2.53 -3.36 -10.54
C TRP A 37 -3.45 -3.48 -9.34
N THR A 38 -4.62 -4.05 -9.54
CA THR A 38 -5.60 -4.29 -8.48
C THR A 38 -5.58 -5.75 -8.07
N ILE A 39 -5.39 -6.01 -6.79
CA ILE A 39 -5.55 -7.34 -6.20
C ILE A 39 -7.00 -7.49 -5.77
N GLN A 40 -7.74 -8.35 -6.47
CA GLN A 40 -9.18 -8.48 -6.34
C GLN A 40 -9.56 -9.74 -5.56
N GLY A 41 -10.54 -9.59 -4.67
CA GLY A 41 -11.17 -10.71 -3.98
C GLY A 41 -10.23 -11.53 -3.10
N LEU A 42 -9.14 -10.92 -2.60
CA LEU A 42 -8.13 -11.64 -1.83
C LEU A 42 -8.71 -12.19 -0.53
N ASN A 43 -8.43 -13.46 -0.27
CA ASN A 43 -8.67 -14.12 1.01
C ASN A 43 -7.55 -15.11 1.32
N ARG A 44 -7.37 -15.41 2.62
CA ARG A 44 -6.44 -16.42 3.12
C ARG A 44 -7.21 -17.40 4.00
N LYS A 45 -7.20 -18.67 3.66
CA LYS A 45 -7.77 -19.76 4.48
C LYS A 45 -6.66 -20.69 4.91
N CYS A 46 -6.51 -20.88 6.21
CA CYS A 46 -5.58 -21.84 6.79
C CYS A 46 -6.34 -23.07 7.29
N ASP A 47 -5.70 -24.23 7.27
CA ASP A 47 -6.25 -25.44 7.89
C ASP A 47 -6.32 -25.26 9.42
N THR A 48 -7.05 -26.16 10.10
CA THR A 48 -7.29 -26.08 11.55
C THR A 48 -6.01 -26.14 12.36
N ALA A 49 -4.97 -26.81 11.86
CA ALA A 49 -3.67 -26.91 12.52
C ALA A 49 -2.73 -25.76 12.15
N ASP A 50 -3.16 -24.86 11.26
CA ASP A 50 -2.35 -23.79 10.69
C ASP A 50 -1.00 -24.26 10.13
N LYS A 51 -1.03 -25.43 9.46
CA LYS A 51 0.12 -25.99 8.75
C LYS A 51 0.15 -25.57 7.28
N THR A 52 -1.01 -25.25 6.73
CA THR A 52 -1.16 -24.85 5.34
C THR A 52 -2.15 -23.70 5.24
N CYS A 53 -1.74 -22.62 4.60
CA CYS A 53 -2.61 -21.48 4.27
C CYS A 53 -2.72 -21.34 2.76
N THR A 54 -3.95 -21.30 2.26
CA THR A 54 -4.27 -21.09 0.85
C THR A 54 -4.78 -19.67 0.65
N TRP A 55 -4.14 -18.94 -0.24
CA TRP A 55 -4.50 -17.59 -0.66
C TRP A 55 -5.18 -17.68 -2.02
N ASN A 56 -6.31 -17.04 -2.18
CA ASN A 56 -7.00 -16.90 -3.47
C ASN A 56 -7.20 -15.43 -3.77
N PHE A 57 -6.88 -15.00 -4.98
CA PHE A 57 -7.05 -13.64 -5.44
C PHE A 57 -6.98 -13.56 -6.96
N LYS A 58 -7.32 -12.41 -7.53
CA LYS A 58 -7.10 -12.12 -8.95
C LYS A 58 -6.17 -10.92 -9.09
N ILE A 59 -5.31 -10.97 -10.08
CA ILE A 59 -4.42 -9.87 -10.45
C ILE A 59 -5.00 -9.20 -11.68
N ASN A 60 -5.47 -7.96 -11.53
CA ASN A 60 -5.96 -7.14 -12.62
C ASN A 60 -4.94 -6.03 -12.90
N THR A 61 -4.30 -6.08 -14.06
CA THR A 61 -3.31 -5.07 -14.48
C THR A 61 -3.92 -3.95 -15.31
N GLY A 62 -5.23 -4.00 -15.57
CA GLY A 62 -5.93 -3.04 -16.44
C GLY A 62 -5.71 -3.24 -17.93
N ALA A 63 -4.76 -4.10 -18.34
CA ALA A 63 -4.40 -4.30 -19.76
C ALA A 63 -5.04 -5.54 -20.39
N ALA A 64 -5.49 -6.50 -19.57
CA ALA A 64 -6.07 -7.77 -20.01
C ALA A 64 -7.04 -8.30 -18.95
N ALA A 65 -7.68 -9.44 -19.23
CA ALA A 65 -8.50 -10.14 -18.24
C ALA A 65 -7.69 -10.44 -16.98
N ALA A 66 -8.33 -10.30 -15.81
CA ALA A 66 -7.68 -10.56 -14.53
C ALA A 66 -7.24 -12.03 -14.42
N THR A 67 -6.00 -12.25 -13.98
CA THR A 67 -5.43 -13.58 -13.76
C THR A 67 -5.83 -14.10 -12.39
N SER A 68 -6.52 -15.24 -12.32
CA SER A 68 -6.87 -15.90 -11.07
C SER A 68 -5.68 -16.67 -10.53
N CYS A 69 -5.37 -16.47 -9.23
CA CYS A 69 -4.24 -17.07 -8.55
C CYS A 69 -4.67 -17.84 -7.31
N THR A 70 -4.08 -19.02 -7.14
CA THR A 70 -4.08 -19.77 -5.89
C THR A 70 -2.64 -19.93 -5.42
N TYR A 71 -2.34 -19.41 -4.25
CA TYR A 71 -1.01 -19.40 -3.67
C TYR A 71 -1.03 -20.10 -2.31
N VAL A 72 -0.10 -21.03 -2.10
CA VAL A 72 -0.09 -21.89 -0.92
C VAL A 72 1.18 -21.67 -0.12
N VAL A 73 1.02 -21.37 1.16
CA VAL A 73 2.11 -21.29 2.14
C VAL A 73 2.00 -22.48 3.08
N LYS A 74 3.08 -23.22 3.23
CA LYS A 74 3.16 -24.37 4.16
C LYS A 74 4.21 -24.09 5.22
N SER A 75 3.88 -24.43 6.47
CA SER A 75 4.88 -24.44 7.54
C SER A 75 5.64 -25.76 7.51
N ALA A 76 6.96 -25.69 7.44
CA ALA A 76 7.83 -26.87 7.51
C ALA A 76 7.98 -27.42 8.94
N LYS A 77 7.61 -26.60 9.95
CA LYS A 77 7.77 -26.94 11.38
C LYS A 77 6.48 -26.58 12.13
N ALA A 78 6.36 -27.05 13.39
CA ALA A 78 5.25 -26.65 14.25
C ALA A 78 5.23 -25.15 14.57
N THR A 79 6.38 -24.50 14.52
CA THR A 79 6.57 -23.06 14.73
C THR A 79 7.64 -22.54 13.76
N PRO A 80 7.41 -21.43 13.05
CA PRO A 80 6.15 -20.66 13.03
C PRO A 80 5.03 -21.40 12.28
N LYS A 81 3.78 -21.05 12.59
CA LYS A 81 2.58 -21.52 11.86
C LYS A 81 2.57 -21.00 10.42
N ALA A 82 1.83 -21.66 9.52
CA ALA A 82 1.77 -21.26 8.13
C ALA A 82 1.25 -19.82 7.93
N SER A 83 0.32 -19.35 8.77
CA SER A 83 -0.17 -17.98 8.77
C SER A 83 0.90 -16.94 9.11
N ARG A 84 2.01 -17.35 9.69
CA ARG A 84 3.14 -16.52 10.13
C ARG A 84 4.45 -16.94 9.45
N SER A 85 4.37 -17.64 8.32
CA SER A 85 5.52 -18.13 7.57
C SER A 85 5.69 -17.39 6.25
N ASN A 86 6.93 -17.33 5.80
CA ASN A 86 7.23 -16.89 4.44
C ASN A 86 6.88 -18.00 3.46
N GLY A 87 6.61 -17.65 2.21
CA GLY A 87 6.25 -18.62 1.19
C GLY A 87 6.73 -18.25 -0.21
N GLY A 88 6.64 -19.21 -1.10
CA GLY A 88 7.00 -19.11 -2.50
C GLY A 88 8.49 -19.40 -2.78
N PRO A 89 8.95 -19.20 -4.04
CA PRO A 89 8.17 -18.67 -5.16
C PRO A 89 7.12 -19.67 -5.70
N SER A 90 6.00 -19.15 -6.16
CA SER A 90 4.94 -19.91 -6.81
C SER A 90 4.52 -19.22 -8.11
N LYS A 91 4.30 -19.99 -9.17
CA LYS A 91 3.85 -19.45 -10.46
C LYS A 91 2.33 -19.33 -10.51
N CYS A 92 1.85 -18.24 -11.11
CA CYS A 92 0.44 -17.97 -11.39
C CYS A 92 0.34 -17.27 -12.75
N GLY A 93 0.17 -18.04 -13.82
CA GLY A 93 0.25 -17.51 -15.19
C GLY A 93 1.61 -16.83 -15.45
N ASP A 94 1.58 -15.57 -15.90
CA ASP A 94 2.79 -14.77 -16.09
C ASP A 94 3.42 -14.28 -14.76
N PHE A 95 2.73 -14.48 -13.63
CA PHE A 95 3.19 -13.93 -12.36
C PHE A 95 3.96 -14.95 -11.53
N THR A 96 4.95 -14.45 -10.79
CA THR A 96 5.63 -15.16 -9.71
C THR A 96 5.26 -14.51 -8.39
N ILE A 97 4.80 -15.33 -7.44
CA ILE A 97 4.30 -14.88 -6.14
C ILE A 97 5.24 -15.38 -5.05
N THR A 98 5.65 -14.48 -4.16
CA THR A 98 6.30 -14.81 -2.89
C THR A 98 5.63 -14.05 -1.75
N SER A 99 5.85 -14.45 -0.52
CA SER A 99 5.33 -13.74 0.65
C SER A 99 6.34 -13.71 1.79
N GLY A 100 6.28 -12.63 2.56
CA GLY A 100 7.00 -12.48 3.82
C GLY A 100 6.06 -12.02 4.92
N TRP A 101 6.03 -12.74 6.04
CA TRP A 101 5.31 -12.34 7.23
C TRP A 101 6.23 -11.58 8.18
N SER A 102 5.69 -10.54 8.84
CA SER A 102 6.40 -9.76 9.85
C SER A 102 5.52 -9.55 11.08
N GLY A 103 6.09 -9.81 12.25
CA GLY A 103 5.51 -9.51 13.55
C GLY A 103 6.18 -8.34 14.27
N GLN A 104 6.93 -7.50 13.57
CA GLN A 104 7.73 -6.41 14.16
C GLN A 104 6.94 -5.41 14.99
N PHE A 105 5.64 -5.29 14.76
CA PHE A 105 4.77 -4.37 15.51
C PHE A 105 4.09 -5.02 16.72
N GLY A 106 4.57 -6.17 17.17
CA GLY A 106 4.06 -6.91 18.31
C GLY A 106 2.90 -7.86 17.99
N GLU A 107 2.47 -8.59 19.01
CA GLU A 107 1.43 -9.60 18.86
C GLU A 107 0.09 -8.97 18.44
N GLY A 108 -0.63 -9.66 17.54
CA GLY A 108 -1.88 -9.17 16.99
C GLY A 108 -1.76 -8.06 15.95
N ASN A 109 -0.55 -7.55 15.68
CA ASN A 109 -0.27 -6.52 14.67
C ASN A 109 0.65 -7.04 13.55
N GLY A 110 0.70 -8.36 13.37
CA GLY A 110 1.41 -8.99 12.27
C GLY A 110 0.79 -8.63 10.92
N PHE A 111 1.62 -8.69 9.88
CA PHE A 111 1.19 -8.48 8.51
C PHE A 111 2.00 -9.36 7.54
N THR A 112 1.40 -9.64 6.40
CA THR A 112 2.06 -10.34 5.30
C THR A 112 2.17 -9.42 4.11
N THR A 113 3.36 -9.30 3.56
CA THR A 113 3.61 -8.64 2.27
C THR A 113 3.77 -9.72 1.20
N LEU A 114 3.02 -9.60 0.11
CA LEU A 114 3.24 -10.38 -1.09
C LEU A 114 4.20 -9.64 -2.01
N SER A 115 5.02 -10.35 -2.76
CA SER A 115 5.67 -9.84 -3.97
C SER A 115 4.96 -10.46 -5.16
N VAL A 116 4.40 -9.64 -6.03
CA VAL A 116 3.72 -10.08 -7.25
C VAL A 116 4.53 -9.56 -8.44
N VAL A 117 5.29 -10.44 -9.07
CA VAL A 117 6.19 -10.11 -10.18
C VAL A 117 5.57 -10.55 -11.49
N SER A 118 5.41 -9.64 -12.46
CA SER A 118 5.15 -10.00 -13.85
C SER A 118 6.47 -10.34 -14.54
N ASN A 119 6.59 -11.57 -15.01
CA ASN A 119 7.82 -12.06 -15.63
C ASN A 119 8.04 -11.46 -17.01
N SER A 120 6.96 -11.23 -17.77
CA SER A 120 7.01 -10.63 -19.10
C SER A 120 7.26 -9.12 -19.07
N LYS A 121 6.57 -8.39 -18.16
CA LYS A 121 6.69 -6.94 -18.05
C LYS A 121 7.88 -6.46 -17.22
N LYS A 122 8.55 -7.38 -16.49
CA LYS A 122 9.62 -7.02 -15.54
C LYS A 122 9.18 -5.95 -14.55
N GLN A 123 8.00 -6.13 -13.99
CA GLN A 123 7.38 -5.23 -13.01
C GLN A 123 6.95 -5.98 -11.77
N ILE A 124 6.89 -5.27 -10.64
CA ILE A 124 6.54 -5.82 -9.34
C ILE A 124 5.59 -4.89 -8.59
N VAL A 125 4.67 -5.47 -7.81
CA VAL A 125 3.93 -4.79 -6.76
C VAL A 125 4.09 -5.54 -5.43
N TRP A 126 3.90 -4.82 -4.31
CA TRP A 126 4.02 -5.36 -2.95
C TRP A 126 2.72 -5.19 -2.16
N PRO A 127 1.68 -5.99 -2.44
CA PRO A 127 0.47 -5.99 -1.63
C PRO A 127 0.76 -6.42 -0.18
N ALA A 128 0.29 -5.63 0.78
CA ALA A 128 0.45 -5.93 2.20
C ALA A 128 -0.90 -5.98 2.91
N TYR A 129 -1.08 -7.00 3.76
CA TYR A 129 -2.32 -7.26 4.47
C TYR A 129 -2.03 -7.61 5.93
N THR A 130 -2.75 -6.98 6.84
CA THR A 130 -2.65 -7.29 8.27
C THR A 130 -3.30 -8.64 8.58
N ASP A 131 -2.83 -9.30 9.64
CA ASP A 131 -3.44 -10.55 10.10
C ASP A 131 -4.92 -10.37 10.46
N LYS A 132 -5.31 -9.17 10.91
CA LYS A 132 -6.72 -8.81 11.18
C LYS A 132 -7.58 -8.81 9.92
N GLN A 133 -7.07 -8.27 8.81
CA GLN A 133 -7.78 -8.29 7.52
C GLN A 133 -7.94 -9.71 6.97
N LEU A 134 -6.98 -10.59 7.26
CA LEU A 134 -6.92 -11.97 6.77
C LEU A 134 -7.62 -12.96 7.71
N ALA A 135 -8.10 -12.52 8.86
CA ALA A 135 -8.71 -13.39 9.86
C ALA A 135 -10.00 -14.06 9.36
N GLY A 136 -10.18 -15.33 9.73
CA GLY A 136 -11.39 -16.09 9.44
C GLY A 136 -11.64 -16.41 7.96
N GLY A 137 -10.65 -16.23 7.10
CA GLY A 137 -10.77 -16.54 5.67
C GLY A 137 -11.71 -15.61 4.91
N LYS A 138 -12.03 -14.45 5.47
CA LYS A 138 -12.88 -13.45 4.84
C LYS A 138 -12.18 -12.82 3.63
N THR A 139 -12.96 -12.41 2.64
CA THR A 139 -12.45 -11.62 1.53
C THR A 139 -12.12 -10.22 2.00
N VAL A 140 -10.90 -9.77 1.73
CA VAL A 140 -10.46 -8.40 2.04
C VAL A 140 -11.23 -7.41 1.16
N LYS A 141 -11.79 -6.40 1.77
CA LYS A 141 -12.51 -5.32 1.10
C LYS A 141 -12.08 -3.96 1.69
N PRO A 142 -12.01 -2.91 0.85
CA PRO A 142 -12.11 -2.94 -0.62
C PRO A 142 -10.93 -3.67 -1.27
N ASP A 143 -11.04 -4.00 -2.56
CA ASP A 143 -9.93 -4.47 -3.37
C ASP A 143 -8.85 -3.38 -3.39
N GLN A 144 -7.58 -3.76 -3.32
CA GLN A 144 -6.48 -2.81 -3.18
C GLN A 144 -5.70 -2.67 -4.48
N ALA A 145 -5.35 -1.43 -4.82
CA ALA A 145 -4.61 -1.10 -6.02
C ALA A 145 -3.19 -0.62 -5.67
N TYR A 146 -2.23 -1.01 -6.51
CA TYR A 146 -0.81 -0.75 -6.32
C TYR A 146 -0.16 -0.27 -7.62
N ALA A 147 0.70 0.73 -7.51
CA ALA A 147 1.51 1.17 -8.64
C ALA A 147 2.66 0.18 -8.86
N PRO A 148 2.81 -0.41 -10.06
CA PRO A 148 3.92 -1.31 -10.34
C PRO A 148 5.23 -0.54 -10.43
N ALA A 149 6.29 -1.11 -9.86
CA ALA A 149 7.66 -0.66 -10.04
C ALA A 149 8.39 -1.55 -11.05
N ALA A 150 9.36 -0.99 -11.77
CA ALA A 150 10.23 -1.79 -12.64
C ALA A 150 11.15 -2.66 -11.77
N LEU A 151 11.41 -3.88 -12.21
CA LEU A 151 12.50 -4.69 -11.69
C LEU A 151 13.82 -4.16 -12.23
N PRO A 152 14.88 -4.16 -11.43
CA PRO A 152 16.21 -3.78 -11.89
C PRO A 152 16.75 -4.73 -12.96
#